data_fdf3083122b48df8aecd2df2acd4abb2
#
_entry.id   fdf3083122b48df8aecd2df2acd4abb2
#
_cell.length_a   1.000
_cell.length_b   1.000
_cell.length_c   1.000
_cell.angle_alpha   90.00
_cell.angle_beta   90.00
_cell.angle_gamma   90.00
#
_symmetry.space_group_name_H-M   'P 1'
#
loop_
_entity.id
_entity.type
_entity.pdbx_description
1 polymer ?
#
loop_
_entity_poly.entity_id
_entity_poly.type
_entity_poly.pdbx_seq_one_letter_code
_entity_poly.pdbx_strand_id
1 'polypeptide(L)'
;GKGQRERRVPLDADVASVIQVYLLAERPESVSARLFLVAKGPNRGQPLTAAGLRTVFRYHRGLTGIVGGHPHALRHTFGTALAEAGVDLAVMQALLGHAHVDTTARYIHLAPAHVKAEFDAARDRIRSRQ
;
A
#
# COMPACT_ATOMS: atom_id res chain seq x y z
N GLY A 1 -8.55 -2.75 -5.92
CA GLY A 1 -9.16 -1.52 -6.36
C GLY A 1 -10.47 -1.77 -7.08
N LYS A 2 -11.25 -0.76 -7.27
CA LYS A 2 -12.49 -0.86 -8.04
C LYS A 2 -12.20 -1.37 -9.44
N GLY A 3 -13.02 -2.32 -9.92
CA GLY A 3 -12.87 -2.89 -11.23
C GLY A 3 -11.80 -3.96 -11.33
N GLN A 4 -11.30 -4.47 -10.20
CA GLN A 4 -10.33 -5.56 -10.15
C GLN A 4 -9.04 -5.29 -10.93
N ARG A 5 -8.65 -4.04 -11.03
CA ARG A 5 -7.42 -3.66 -11.72
C ARG A 5 -6.21 -4.06 -10.89
N GLU A 6 -5.33 -4.79 -11.52
CA GLU A 6 -4.04 -5.09 -10.95
C GLU A 6 -3.07 -3.96 -11.25
N ARG A 7 -2.21 -3.65 -10.29
CA ARG A 7 -1.09 -2.76 -10.51
C ARG A 7 0.10 -3.23 -9.71
N ARG A 8 1.26 -2.86 -10.19
CA ARG A 8 2.51 -3.15 -9.51
C ARG A 8 2.99 -1.90 -8.79
N VAL A 9 3.22 -2.04 -7.50
CA VAL A 9 3.80 -0.98 -6.69
C VAL A 9 5.16 -1.40 -6.20
N PRO A 10 6.16 -0.52 -6.25
CA PRO A 10 7.47 -0.85 -5.69
C PRO A 10 7.40 -0.89 -4.18
N LEU A 11 8.20 -1.77 -3.58
CA LEU A 11 8.35 -1.87 -2.13
C LEU A 11 9.76 -1.43 -1.77
N ASP A 12 9.89 -0.66 -0.70
CA ASP A 12 11.21 -0.42 -0.17
C ASP A 12 11.69 -1.61 0.67
N ALA A 13 12.99 -1.63 0.97
CA ALA A 13 13.60 -2.77 1.66
C ALA A 13 13.02 -2.99 3.05
N ASP A 14 12.68 -1.93 3.76
CA ASP A 14 12.14 -2.04 5.11
C ASP A 14 10.74 -2.68 5.10
N VAL A 15 9.88 -2.26 4.17
CA VAL A 15 8.55 -2.85 4.01
C VAL A 15 8.66 -4.31 3.56
N ALA A 16 9.55 -4.60 2.61
CA ALA A 16 9.76 -5.97 2.14
C ALA A 16 10.21 -6.88 3.29
N SER A 17 11.07 -6.40 4.18
CA SER A 17 11.52 -7.16 5.35
C SER A 17 10.38 -7.48 6.32
N VAL A 18 9.51 -6.51 6.57
CA VAL A 18 8.34 -6.72 7.45
C VAL A 18 7.39 -7.76 6.83
N ILE A 19 7.14 -7.67 5.54
CA ILE A 19 6.29 -8.64 4.84
C ILE A 19 6.91 -10.04 4.93
N GLN A 20 8.22 -10.13 4.77
CA GLN A 20 8.93 -11.42 4.85
C GLN A 20 8.78 -12.06 6.22
N VAL A 21 8.89 -11.29 7.29
CA VAL A 21 8.65 -11.77 8.65
C VAL A 21 7.23 -12.28 8.81
N TYR A 22 6.26 -11.53 8.29
CA TYR A 22 4.86 -11.95 8.30
C TYR A 22 4.67 -13.30 7.59
N LEU A 23 5.24 -13.46 6.41
CA LEU A 23 5.12 -14.69 5.63
C LEU A 23 5.73 -15.90 6.37
N LEU A 24 6.83 -15.70 7.07
CA LEU A 24 7.56 -16.79 7.72
C LEU A 24 7.00 -17.15 9.09
N ALA A 25 6.50 -16.16 9.84
CA ALA A 25 6.17 -16.35 11.25
C ALA A 25 4.70 -16.20 11.61
N GLU A 26 3.94 -15.40 10.86
CA GLU A 26 2.60 -15.00 11.31
C GLU A 26 1.47 -15.35 10.35
N ARG A 27 1.77 -15.44 9.05
CA ARG A 27 0.73 -15.72 8.07
C ARG A 27 0.11 -17.08 8.33
N PRO A 28 -1.25 -17.18 8.49
CA PRO A 28 -1.90 -18.47 8.66
C PRO A 28 -1.65 -19.40 7.46
N GLU A 29 -1.62 -20.70 7.72
CA GLU A 29 -1.62 -21.68 6.65
C GLU A 29 -2.94 -21.57 5.88
N SER A 30 -2.86 -21.57 4.56
CA SER A 30 -4.03 -21.42 3.72
C SER A 30 -3.72 -21.89 2.30
N VAL A 31 -4.77 -22.36 1.61
CA VAL A 31 -4.69 -22.64 0.19
C VAL A 31 -4.74 -21.37 -0.66
N SER A 32 -5.07 -20.25 -0.06
CA SER A 32 -5.15 -18.95 -0.76
C SER A 32 -3.77 -18.44 -1.16
N ALA A 33 -3.67 -17.92 -2.37
CA ALA A 33 -2.47 -17.23 -2.84
C ALA A 33 -2.42 -15.77 -2.41
N ARG A 34 -3.45 -15.25 -1.74
CA ARG A 34 -3.48 -13.87 -1.26
C ARG A 34 -2.46 -13.67 -0.16
N LEU A 35 -1.79 -12.52 -0.19
CA LEU A 35 -0.73 -12.22 0.78
C LEU A 35 -1.30 -12.08 2.19
N PHE A 36 -2.31 -11.23 2.36
CA PHE A 36 -2.86 -10.93 3.68
C PHE A 36 -4.11 -11.76 3.94
N LEU A 37 -4.10 -12.44 5.08
CA LEU A 37 -5.16 -13.35 5.48
C LEU A 37 -5.72 -12.94 6.83
N VAL A 38 -6.95 -13.37 7.09
CA VAL A 38 -7.58 -13.20 8.40
C VAL A 38 -6.79 -14.04 9.41
N ALA A 39 -6.36 -13.41 10.51
CA ALA A 39 -5.47 -14.04 11.48
C ALA A 39 -6.22 -14.80 12.58
N LYS A 40 -7.45 -14.42 12.90
CA LYS A 40 -8.20 -14.94 14.04
C LYS A 40 -9.67 -15.14 13.70
N GLY A 41 -10.31 -16.02 14.46
CA GLY A 41 -11.75 -16.25 14.36
C GLY A 41 -12.14 -17.29 13.34
N PRO A 42 -13.45 -17.45 13.08
CA PRO A 42 -13.95 -18.52 12.21
C PRO A 42 -13.49 -18.40 10.77
N ASN A 43 -13.10 -17.22 10.33
CA ASN A 43 -12.63 -16.97 8.97
C ASN A 43 -11.09 -16.99 8.84
N ARG A 44 -10.39 -17.48 9.86
CA ARG A 44 -8.92 -17.53 9.85
C ARG A 44 -8.43 -18.26 8.59
N GLY A 45 -7.46 -17.66 7.92
CA GLY A 45 -6.90 -18.19 6.68
C GLY A 45 -7.63 -17.76 5.42
N GLN A 46 -8.77 -17.10 5.53
CA GLN A 46 -9.45 -16.51 4.38
C GLN A 46 -8.79 -15.20 3.97
N PRO A 47 -8.87 -14.79 2.70
CA PRO A 47 -8.32 -13.53 2.27
C PRO A 47 -8.87 -12.35 3.08
N LEU A 48 -7.96 -11.43 3.45
CA LEU A 48 -8.36 -10.21 4.14
C LEU A 48 -9.14 -9.31 3.17
N THR A 49 -10.30 -8.83 3.62
CA THR A 49 -11.12 -7.92 2.84
C THR A 49 -10.81 -6.46 3.19
N ALA A 50 -11.29 -5.52 2.37
CA ALA A 50 -11.19 -4.10 2.70
C ALA A 50 -11.86 -3.76 4.03
N ALA A 51 -13.03 -4.37 4.29
CA ALA A 51 -13.72 -4.21 5.58
C ALA A 51 -12.89 -4.77 6.73
N GLY A 52 -12.25 -5.92 6.52
CA GLY A 52 -11.35 -6.52 7.52
C GLY A 52 -10.15 -5.63 7.83
N LEU A 53 -9.57 -5.03 6.81
CA LEU A 53 -8.46 -4.08 6.99
C LEU A 53 -8.91 -2.86 7.81
N ARG A 54 -10.07 -2.30 7.51
CA ARG A 54 -10.62 -1.18 8.30
C ARG A 54 -10.83 -1.57 9.75
N THR A 55 -11.25 -2.80 10.01
CA THR A 55 -11.44 -3.32 11.38
C THR A 55 -10.11 -3.40 12.12
N VAL A 56 -9.04 -3.85 11.46
CA VAL A 56 -7.68 -3.87 12.04
C VAL A 56 -7.27 -2.46 12.47
N PHE A 57 -7.45 -1.48 11.62
CA PHE A 57 -7.12 -0.09 11.94
C PHE A 57 -7.97 0.45 13.09
N ARG A 58 -9.25 0.13 13.11
CA ARG A 58 -10.15 0.53 14.20
C ARG A 58 -9.69 -0.05 15.54
N TYR A 59 -9.30 -1.30 15.55
CA TYR A 59 -8.78 -1.97 16.74
C TYR A 59 -7.53 -1.24 17.27
N HIS A 60 -6.58 -0.94 16.40
CA HIS A 60 -5.35 -0.27 16.80
C HIS A 60 -5.60 1.17 17.25
N ARG A 61 -6.54 1.88 16.65
CA ARG A 61 -6.94 3.21 17.14
C ARG A 61 -7.49 3.12 18.56
N GLY A 62 -8.30 2.10 18.83
CA GLY A 62 -8.83 1.88 20.18
C GLY A 62 -7.76 1.64 21.23
N LEU A 63 -6.70 0.90 20.84
CA LEU A 63 -5.58 0.63 21.76
C LEU A 63 -4.69 1.83 21.99
N THR A 64 -4.46 2.65 20.97
CA THR A 64 -3.48 3.73 21.02
C THR A 64 -4.07 5.10 21.33
N GLY A 65 -5.38 5.25 21.18
CA GLY A 65 -6.06 6.54 21.32
C GLY A 65 -5.81 7.51 20.17
N ILE A 66 -5.12 7.07 19.12
CA ILE A 66 -4.86 7.90 17.94
C ILE A 66 -6.14 8.08 17.14
N VAL A 67 -6.51 9.33 16.87
CA VAL A 67 -7.66 9.68 16.05
C VAL A 67 -7.21 9.84 14.60
N GLY A 68 -8.01 9.33 13.67
CA GLY A 68 -7.77 9.52 12.24
C GLY A 68 -6.83 8.52 11.58
N GLY A 69 -6.31 7.56 12.33
CA GLY A 69 -5.45 6.51 11.77
C GLY A 69 -6.26 5.44 11.04
N HIS A 70 -6.64 5.69 9.79
CA HIS A 70 -7.37 4.74 8.96
C HIS A 70 -6.68 4.61 7.58
N PRO A 71 -6.96 3.54 6.81
CA PRO A 71 -6.24 3.28 5.58
C PRO A 71 -6.27 4.43 4.58
N HIS A 72 -7.42 5.07 4.43
CA HIS A 72 -7.56 6.19 3.50
C HIS A 72 -6.71 7.40 3.92
N ALA A 73 -6.59 7.66 5.22
CA ALA A 73 -5.74 8.73 5.74
C ALA A 73 -4.26 8.45 5.46
N LEU A 74 -3.81 7.21 5.59
CA LEU A 74 -2.44 6.83 5.24
C LEU A 74 -2.17 7.05 3.76
N ARG A 75 -3.11 6.68 2.92
CA ARG A 75 -3.02 6.89 1.47
C ARG A 75 -2.92 8.39 1.15
N HIS A 76 -3.73 9.20 1.79
CA HIS A 76 -3.72 10.65 1.61
C HIS A 76 -2.38 11.25 2.05
N THR A 77 -1.87 10.82 3.19
CA THR A 77 -0.57 11.27 3.71
C THR A 77 0.56 10.90 2.75
N PHE A 78 0.53 9.68 2.21
CA PHE A 78 1.52 9.24 1.24
C PHE A 78 1.46 10.10 -0.04
N GLY A 79 0.25 10.34 -0.56
CA GLY A 79 0.05 11.17 -1.74
C GLY A 79 0.56 12.60 -1.53
N THR A 80 0.27 13.18 -0.37
CA THR A 80 0.74 14.52 -0.01
C THR A 80 2.26 14.58 0.05
N ALA A 81 2.89 13.58 0.68
CA ALA A 81 4.35 13.51 0.77
C ALA A 81 5.00 13.38 -0.61
N LEU A 82 4.42 12.59 -1.50
CA LEU A 82 4.91 12.47 -2.87
C LEU A 82 4.79 13.80 -3.62
N ALA A 83 3.66 14.48 -3.48
CA ALA A 83 3.45 15.76 -4.11
C ALA A 83 4.46 16.82 -3.63
N GLU A 84 4.69 16.86 -2.32
CA GLU A 84 5.67 17.77 -1.73
C GLU A 84 7.10 17.45 -2.17
N ALA A 85 7.38 16.18 -2.45
CA ALA A 85 8.68 15.75 -2.95
C ALA A 85 8.85 15.99 -4.46
N GLY A 86 7.84 16.56 -5.13
CA GLY A 86 7.90 16.94 -6.53
C GLY A 86 7.71 15.78 -7.51
N VAL A 87 7.05 14.70 -7.08
CA VAL A 87 6.75 13.57 -7.94
C VAL A 87 5.71 13.97 -8.99
N ASP A 88 5.95 13.56 -10.22
CA ASP A 88 5.03 13.80 -11.33
C ASP A 88 3.64 13.22 -11.03
N LEU A 89 2.59 13.98 -11.37
CA LEU A 89 1.20 13.59 -11.10
C LEU A 89 0.86 12.21 -11.68
N ALA A 90 1.36 11.90 -12.85
CA ALA A 90 1.06 10.64 -13.49
C ALA A 90 1.75 9.46 -12.79
N VAL A 91 2.94 9.67 -12.25
CA VAL A 91 3.62 8.67 -11.41
C VAL A 91 2.84 8.48 -10.11
N MET A 92 2.35 9.56 -9.50
CA MET A 92 1.50 9.47 -8.31
C MET A 92 0.23 8.67 -8.58
N GLN A 93 -0.43 8.91 -9.71
CA GLN A 93 -1.63 8.15 -10.08
C GLN A 93 -1.33 6.67 -10.28
N ALA A 94 -0.20 6.34 -10.88
CA ALA A 94 0.23 4.95 -11.05
C ALA A 94 0.46 4.27 -9.69
N LEU A 95 1.10 4.96 -8.75
CA LEU A 95 1.37 4.43 -7.40
C LEU A 95 0.09 4.29 -6.57
N LEU A 96 -0.78 5.29 -6.62
CA LEU A 96 -2.00 5.31 -5.82
C LEU A 96 -3.16 4.55 -6.45
N GLY A 97 -3.08 4.27 -7.75
CA GLY A 97 -4.13 3.55 -8.45
C GLY A 97 -5.41 4.34 -8.58
N HIS A 98 -5.31 5.65 -8.85
CA HIS A 98 -6.47 6.48 -9.08
C HIS A 98 -7.20 6.07 -10.35
N ALA A 99 -8.52 6.20 -10.34
CA ALA A 99 -9.39 5.69 -11.41
C ALA A 99 -9.45 6.57 -12.66
N HIS A 100 -8.69 7.66 -12.73
CA HIS A 100 -8.62 8.47 -13.95
C HIS A 100 -7.64 7.85 -14.93
N VAL A 101 -8.22 7.15 -15.83
CA VAL A 101 -7.64 6.04 -16.53
C VAL A 101 -6.67 6.43 -17.64
N ASP A 102 -6.90 7.56 -18.30
CA ASP A 102 -6.14 7.84 -19.53
C ASP A 102 -4.70 8.23 -19.26
N THR A 103 -4.47 9.01 -18.20
CA THR A 103 -3.12 9.41 -17.81
C THR A 103 -2.38 8.25 -17.17
N THR A 104 -3.07 7.48 -16.33
CA THR A 104 -2.51 6.32 -15.64
C THR A 104 -2.14 5.21 -16.62
N ALA A 105 -2.98 4.96 -17.63
CA ALA A 105 -2.72 3.92 -18.63
C ALA A 105 -1.44 4.19 -19.43
N ARG A 106 -1.13 5.44 -19.74
CA ARG A 106 0.11 5.81 -20.42
C ARG A 106 1.34 5.45 -19.60
N TYR A 107 1.25 5.58 -18.28
CA TYR A 107 2.38 5.35 -17.39
C TYR A 107 2.57 3.89 -17.00
N ILE A 108 1.50 3.11 -17.00
CA ILE A 108 1.58 1.67 -16.76
C ILE A 108 2.34 0.98 -17.89
N HIS A 109 2.28 1.52 -19.12
CA HIS A 109 3.05 1.03 -20.26
C HIS A 109 4.51 1.49 -20.23
N LEU A 110 4.82 2.56 -19.51
CA LEU A 110 6.18 2.95 -19.25
C LEU A 110 6.71 2.04 -18.16
N ALA A 111 7.76 1.35 -18.45
CA ALA A 111 8.32 0.26 -17.67
C ALA A 111 8.21 0.45 -16.14
N PRO A 112 7.90 -0.63 -15.38
CA PRO A 112 7.90 -0.59 -13.92
C PRO A 112 9.15 0.03 -13.30
N ALA A 113 10.28 -0.04 -14.00
CA ALA A 113 11.52 0.57 -13.60
C ALA A 113 11.45 2.10 -13.45
N HIS A 114 10.69 2.77 -14.33
CA HIS A 114 10.53 4.22 -14.24
C HIS A 114 9.77 4.63 -12.97
N VAL A 115 8.68 3.93 -12.69
CA VAL A 115 7.86 4.19 -11.50
C VAL A 115 8.67 3.92 -10.23
N LYS A 116 9.43 2.83 -10.22
CA LYS A 116 10.28 2.48 -9.06
C LYS A 116 11.38 3.52 -8.84
N ALA A 117 12.04 3.97 -9.88
CA ALA A 117 13.09 4.98 -9.77
C ALA A 117 12.54 6.29 -9.21
N GLU A 118 11.37 6.71 -9.66
CA GLU A 118 10.71 7.92 -9.18
C GLU A 118 10.27 7.78 -7.73
N PHE A 119 9.74 6.61 -7.36
CA PHE A 119 9.39 6.29 -5.99
C PHE A 119 10.61 6.35 -5.07
N ASP A 120 11.72 5.70 -5.45
CA ASP A 120 12.93 5.67 -4.65
C ASP A 120 13.52 7.07 -4.46
N ALA A 121 13.53 7.88 -5.52
CA ALA A 121 14.01 9.25 -5.46
C ALA A 121 13.13 10.11 -4.53
N ALA A 122 11.83 9.97 -4.62
CA ALA A 122 10.90 10.72 -3.75
C ALA A 122 11.04 10.30 -2.30
N ARG A 123 11.18 9.00 -2.03
CA ARG A 123 11.39 8.47 -0.69
C ARG A 123 12.67 9.01 -0.07
N ASP A 124 13.74 9.07 -0.82
CA ASP A 124 15.02 9.59 -0.34
C ASP A 124 14.92 11.09 0.00
N ARG A 125 14.19 11.86 -0.83
CA ARG A 125 13.92 13.26 -0.53
C ARG A 125 13.11 13.43 0.75
N ILE A 126 12.12 12.58 0.96
CA ILE A 126 11.29 12.60 2.18
C ILE A 126 12.13 12.27 3.41
N ARG A 127 12.96 11.24 3.33
CA ARG A 127 13.86 10.84 4.43
C ARG A 127 14.84 11.93 4.79
N SER A 128 15.36 12.66 3.81
CA SER A 128 16.33 13.72 4.08
C SER A 128 15.71 14.94 4.77
N ARG A 129 14.38 15.06 4.76
CA ARG A 129 13.66 16.13 5.47
C ARG A 129 13.33 15.79 6.92
N GLN A 130 13.52 14.53 7.29
CA GLN A 130 13.25 14.07 8.65
C GLN A 130 14.54 14.21 9.52
#